data_d4854385fe40d95ac02c551bddb683ee
#
_entry.id   d4854385fe40d95ac02c551bddb683ee
#
_cell.length_a   1.000
_cell.length_b   1.000
_cell.length_c   1.000
_cell.angle_alpha   90.00
_cell.angle_beta   90.00
_cell.angle_gamma   90.00
#
_symmetry.space_group_name_H-M   'P 1'
#
loop_
_entity.id
_entity.type
_entity.pdbx_description
1 polymer ?
#
loop_
_entity_poly.entity_id
_entity_poly.type
_entity_poly.pdbx_seq_one_letter_code
_entity_poly.pdbx_strand_id
1 'polypeptide(L)'
;MHIPNSPSAPHPKGEPESIADLTKNQGIKPPSTEVRLPIETEAGKVFVEFDQEAPMSAHGQLIYFVQFLKSGELFTDFWQSAPLSYFSPNAPNVVDVLGSTVLSILCGHSRYAHITSIRFDDVNPPLLGMSQVVSEDSARRGIKRMVDGEKEIQRSKQWMSNQLRKTWEPLLYEPWILDIDSSIKPVYGNGEGMDISYNPQKPGRPCQAYHSYFIAQIRLCLDAELHPGKEHSAKYGLPGMWRLLESLNKCCWPSLIRGDCAYGSEATIIQCEVRGVDFLFKLKQSKNVKRLIKTLEKGQRWQGDFYGWEVIESVLKLTGWTRSRRVIIGRRVVDKESKKPGRKHRAKKSDRQQQEFPIVKEVTTLENYEYVVLVTSLDRDIDGMLQLYRDRADCENCYDELKNHWGWSGFTTREIARCELMARLVVLVYNWWSLYTRLVDDSKHHEA
;
A
#
# COMPACT_ATOMS: atom_id res chain seq x y z
N MET A 1 -54.95 -4.40 -40.75
CA MET A 1 -53.68 -3.97 -41.34
C MET A 1 -52.69 -5.12 -41.15
N HIS A 2 -52.35 -5.79 -42.26
CA HIS A 2 -51.37 -6.89 -42.27
C HIS A 2 -49.96 -6.33 -42.34
N ILE A 3 -49.07 -6.83 -41.47
CA ILE A 3 -47.63 -6.61 -41.58
C ILE A 3 -47.05 -7.91 -42.12
N PRO A 4 -46.28 -7.91 -43.21
CA PRO A 4 -45.71 -9.13 -43.79
C PRO A 4 -44.46 -9.59 -43.03
N ASN A 5 -44.36 -10.92 -42.88
CA ASN A 5 -43.20 -11.62 -42.37
C ASN A 5 -42.00 -11.40 -43.26
N SER A 6 -40.85 -11.01 -42.64
CA SER A 6 -39.54 -11.04 -43.28
C SER A 6 -38.95 -12.45 -43.27
N PRO A 7 -38.24 -12.89 -44.30
CA PRO A 7 -37.70 -14.23 -44.41
C PRO A 7 -36.47 -14.43 -43.49
N SER A 8 -36.43 -15.60 -42.82
CA SER A 8 -35.34 -16.08 -42.05
C SER A 8 -34.09 -16.28 -42.89
N ALA A 9 -32.96 -15.70 -42.49
CA ALA A 9 -31.65 -15.95 -43.08
C ALA A 9 -31.17 -17.40 -42.80
N PRO A 10 -30.53 -18.05 -43.75
CA PRO A 10 -30.01 -19.40 -43.51
C PRO A 10 -28.80 -19.38 -42.57
N HIS A 11 -28.77 -20.31 -41.60
CA HIS A 11 -27.63 -20.56 -40.75
C HIS A 11 -26.47 -21.13 -41.60
N PRO A 12 -25.26 -20.56 -41.50
CA PRO A 12 -24.10 -21.20 -42.10
C PRO A 12 -23.72 -22.43 -41.24
N LYS A 13 -23.85 -23.60 -41.83
CA LYS A 13 -23.20 -24.85 -41.38
C LYS A 13 -21.76 -24.77 -41.86
N GLY A 14 -20.87 -24.38 -40.97
CA GLY A 14 -19.43 -24.48 -41.13
C GLY A 14 -18.84 -24.64 -39.72
N GLU A 15 -18.08 -25.70 -39.51
CA GLU A 15 -17.20 -25.83 -38.35
C GLU A 15 -16.25 -24.65 -38.35
N PRO A 16 -15.85 -24.13 -37.17
CA PRO A 16 -14.93 -23.00 -37.11
C PRO A 16 -13.58 -23.48 -37.72
N GLU A 17 -13.16 -22.85 -38.80
CA GLU A 17 -11.81 -23.04 -39.37
C GLU A 17 -10.79 -22.73 -38.26
N SER A 18 -9.83 -23.62 -38.10
CA SER A 18 -8.76 -23.42 -37.12
C SER A 18 -7.95 -22.18 -37.52
N ILE A 19 -7.42 -21.48 -36.52
CA ILE A 19 -6.58 -20.29 -36.75
C ILE A 19 -5.42 -20.61 -37.72
N ALA A 20 -4.97 -21.89 -37.77
CA ALA A 20 -3.98 -22.38 -38.69
C ALA A 20 -4.43 -22.38 -40.16
N ASP A 21 -5.75 -22.50 -40.43
CA ASP A 21 -6.29 -22.50 -41.79
C ASP A 21 -6.50 -21.06 -42.32
N LEU A 22 -6.73 -20.09 -41.42
CA LEU A 22 -6.82 -18.69 -41.80
C LEU A 22 -5.47 -18.08 -42.20
N THR A 23 -4.36 -18.60 -41.65
CA THR A 23 -3.01 -18.14 -41.99
C THR A 23 -2.52 -18.72 -43.30
N LYS A 24 -2.98 -19.91 -43.72
CA LYS A 24 -2.62 -20.54 -44.99
C LYS A 24 -3.23 -19.83 -46.21
N ASN A 25 -4.38 -19.22 -46.06
CA ASN A 25 -5.12 -18.65 -47.21
C ASN A 25 -4.76 -17.18 -47.53
N GLN A 26 -3.93 -16.50 -46.73
CA GLN A 26 -3.63 -15.07 -46.98
C GLN A 26 -2.21 -14.80 -47.50
N GLY A 27 -1.40 -15.81 -47.77
CA GLY A 27 -0.07 -15.61 -48.39
C GLY A 27 0.86 -14.66 -47.59
N ILE A 28 0.57 -14.38 -46.31
CA ILE A 28 1.39 -13.57 -45.46
C ILE A 28 2.60 -14.41 -45.08
N LYS A 29 3.69 -14.21 -45.81
CA LYS A 29 5.00 -14.69 -45.36
C LYS A 29 5.27 -14.00 -44.01
N PRO A 30 5.60 -14.74 -42.94
CA PRO A 30 6.06 -14.11 -41.71
C PRO A 30 7.22 -13.17 -42.08
N PRO A 31 7.31 -12.00 -41.45
CA PRO A 31 8.39 -11.07 -41.74
C PRO A 31 9.73 -11.77 -41.50
N SER A 32 10.54 -11.85 -42.57
CA SER A 32 11.81 -12.59 -42.63
C SER A 32 12.95 -11.90 -41.86
N THR A 33 12.65 -10.92 -41.04
CA THR A 33 13.61 -10.26 -40.17
C THR A 33 13.21 -10.53 -38.74
N GLU A 34 13.82 -11.52 -38.13
CA GLU A 34 13.77 -11.80 -36.71
C GLU A 34 14.25 -10.55 -35.96
N VAL A 35 13.34 -9.75 -35.47
CA VAL A 35 13.66 -8.59 -34.59
C VAL A 35 13.99 -9.17 -33.22
N ARG A 36 15.28 -9.46 -33.01
CA ARG A 36 15.79 -9.84 -31.69
C ARG A 36 15.93 -8.60 -30.83
N LEU A 37 15.19 -8.54 -29.74
CA LEU A 37 15.29 -7.47 -28.76
C LEU A 37 16.39 -7.82 -27.74
N PRO A 38 17.52 -7.06 -27.69
CA PRO A 38 18.55 -7.29 -26.68
C PRO A 38 18.09 -6.75 -25.31
N ILE A 39 18.17 -7.59 -24.28
CA ILE A 39 17.82 -7.26 -22.90
C ILE A 39 19.02 -7.57 -22.00
N GLU A 40 19.43 -6.59 -21.19
CA GLU A 40 20.47 -6.79 -20.18
C GLU A 40 19.87 -7.37 -18.90
N THR A 41 20.45 -8.45 -18.40
CA THR A 41 20.01 -9.16 -17.20
C THR A 41 21.19 -9.47 -16.28
N GLU A 42 20.93 -9.99 -15.08
CA GLU A 42 21.98 -10.49 -14.18
C GLU A 42 22.76 -11.68 -14.79
N ALA A 43 22.14 -12.46 -15.68
CA ALA A 43 22.79 -13.54 -16.42
C ALA A 43 23.56 -13.07 -17.66
N GLY A 44 23.57 -11.75 -17.93
CA GLY A 44 24.17 -11.15 -19.13
C GLY A 44 23.12 -10.73 -20.16
N LYS A 45 23.57 -10.47 -21.38
CA LYS A 45 22.71 -10.04 -22.49
C LYS A 45 21.88 -11.20 -23.02
N VAL A 46 20.56 -11.04 -23.04
CA VAL A 46 19.58 -12.01 -23.57
C VAL A 46 18.89 -11.41 -24.80
N PHE A 47 18.66 -12.22 -25.82
CA PHE A 47 17.88 -11.82 -26.99
C PHE A 47 16.50 -12.47 -26.92
N VAL A 48 15.45 -11.64 -27.01
CA VAL A 48 14.06 -12.09 -26.99
C VAL A 48 13.60 -12.37 -28.42
N GLU A 49 13.13 -13.57 -28.65
CA GLU A 49 12.47 -14.01 -29.88
C GLU A 49 11.08 -14.54 -29.51
N PHE A 50 10.12 -14.33 -30.40
CA PHE A 50 8.80 -14.93 -30.27
C PHE A 50 8.77 -16.22 -31.06
N ASP A 51 8.84 -17.32 -30.35
CA ASP A 51 8.69 -18.67 -30.93
C ASP A 51 7.35 -19.25 -30.48
N GLN A 52 6.52 -19.64 -31.45
CA GLN A 52 5.19 -20.20 -31.17
C GLN A 52 5.26 -21.62 -30.60
N GLU A 53 6.36 -22.30 -30.79
CA GLU A 53 6.59 -23.69 -30.34
C GLU A 53 7.30 -23.72 -28.97
N ALA A 54 7.85 -22.58 -28.51
CA ALA A 54 8.58 -22.52 -27.24
C ALA A 54 7.63 -22.56 -26.02
N PRO A 55 7.99 -23.27 -24.97
CA PRO A 55 7.24 -23.21 -23.73
C PRO A 55 7.23 -21.78 -23.17
N MET A 56 6.05 -21.25 -22.89
CA MET A 56 5.88 -19.88 -22.37
C MET A 56 5.81 -19.90 -20.85
N SER A 57 6.51 -18.97 -20.22
CA SER A 57 6.28 -18.66 -18.81
C SER A 57 4.97 -17.87 -18.63
N ALA A 58 4.19 -18.19 -17.60
CA ALA A 58 3.03 -17.40 -17.21
C ALA A 58 3.40 -15.94 -16.83
N HIS A 59 4.69 -15.68 -16.59
CA HIS A 59 5.25 -14.41 -16.16
C HIS A 59 6.25 -13.84 -17.18
N GLY A 60 6.04 -14.07 -18.46
CA GLY A 60 6.96 -13.66 -19.54
C GLY A 60 7.27 -12.18 -19.60
N GLN A 61 6.36 -11.32 -19.13
CA GLN A 61 6.59 -9.87 -19.08
C GLN A 61 7.62 -9.44 -18.02
N LEU A 62 7.97 -10.29 -17.06
CA LEU A 62 8.97 -9.98 -16.03
C LEU A 62 10.35 -9.67 -16.62
N ILE A 63 10.67 -10.12 -17.82
CA ILE A 63 11.95 -9.83 -18.47
C ILE A 63 12.22 -8.32 -18.57
N TYR A 64 11.21 -7.50 -18.86
CA TYR A 64 11.38 -6.04 -18.94
C TYR A 64 11.60 -5.42 -17.55
N PHE A 65 10.94 -5.96 -16.54
CA PHE A 65 11.17 -5.56 -15.15
C PHE A 65 12.57 -5.97 -14.67
N VAL A 66 13.04 -7.16 -15.04
CA VAL A 66 14.41 -7.62 -14.73
C VAL A 66 15.45 -6.71 -15.40
N GLN A 67 15.22 -6.26 -16.63
CA GLN A 67 16.08 -5.29 -17.29
C GLN A 67 16.14 -3.96 -16.51
N PHE A 68 15.00 -3.47 -16.01
CA PHE A 68 14.96 -2.30 -15.15
C PHE A 68 15.78 -2.51 -13.87
N LEU A 69 15.60 -3.64 -13.18
CA LEU A 69 16.36 -3.97 -11.98
C LEU A 69 17.86 -4.03 -12.24
N LYS A 70 18.26 -4.57 -13.40
CA LYS A 70 19.67 -4.67 -13.84
C LYS A 70 20.24 -3.29 -14.12
N SER A 71 19.52 -2.45 -14.84
CA SER A 71 19.97 -1.10 -15.20
C SER A 71 20.25 -0.20 -13.98
N GLY A 72 19.49 -0.43 -12.89
CA GLY A 72 19.68 0.27 -11.62
C GLY A 72 20.55 -0.48 -10.61
N GLU A 73 21.08 -1.64 -10.95
CA GLU A 73 21.79 -2.56 -10.03
C GLU A 73 20.99 -2.92 -8.76
N LEU A 74 19.67 -2.73 -8.79
CA LEU A 74 18.81 -2.79 -7.62
C LEU A 74 18.77 -4.19 -7.01
N PHE A 75 18.61 -5.22 -7.83
CA PHE A 75 18.56 -6.60 -7.36
C PHE A 75 19.93 -7.13 -6.94
N THR A 76 20.99 -6.81 -7.71
CA THR A 76 22.36 -7.21 -7.39
C THR A 76 22.80 -6.68 -6.03
N ASP A 77 22.64 -5.37 -5.82
CA ASP A 77 22.98 -4.76 -4.54
C ASP A 77 22.12 -5.29 -3.38
N PHE A 78 20.84 -5.54 -3.64
CA PHE A 78 19.91 -6.09 -2.65
C PHE A 78 20.41 -7.44 -2.09
N TRP A 79 20.72 -8.42 -2.94
CA TRP A 79 21.11 -9.73 -2.45
C TRP A 79 22.56 -9.79 -1.96
N GLN A 80 23.48 -9.02 -2.57
CA GLN A 80 24.90 -9.00 -2.16
C GLN A 80 25.09 -8.34 -0.80
N SER A 81 24.32 -7.30 -0.48
CA SER A 81 24.39 -6.62 0.81
C SER A 81 23.55 -7.28 1.90
N ALA A 82 22.81 -8.33 1.59
CA ALA A 82 21.92 -8.99 2.53
C ALA A 82 22.68 -9.64 3.71
N PRO A 83 22.19 -9.52 4.94
CA PRO A 83 22.81 -10.16 6.10
C PRO A 83 22.45 -11.65 6.20
N LEU A 84 22.55 -12.36 5.08
CA LEU A 84 22.29 -13.80 4.98
C LEU A 84 23.57 -14.52 4.54
N SER A 85 24.02 -15.46 5.32
CA SER A 85 25.20 -16.28 5.00
C SER A 85 24.95 -17.73 5.37
N TYR A 86 25.65 -18.62 4.66
CA TYR A 86 25.62 -20.04 4.89
C TYR A 86 27.06 -20.59 4.99
N PHE A 87 27.26 -21.56 5.88
CA PHE A 87 28.55 -22.21 6.08
C PHE A 87 28.60 -23.61 5.43
N SER A 88 27.42 -24.20 5.18
CA SER A 88 27.35 -25.54 4.61
C SER A 88 27.53 -25.52 3.09
N PRO A 89 28.34 -26.40 2.51
CA PRO A 89 28.48 -26.50 1.06
C PRO A 89 27.18 -26.95 0.36
N ASN A 90 26.27 -27.57 1.09
CA ASN A 90 24.94 -27.98 0.58
C ASN A 90 23.85 -26.94 0.82
N ALA A 91 24.20 -25.74 1.28
CA ALA A 91 23.23 -24.67 1.47
C ALA A 91 22.84 -24.06 0.11
N PRO A 92 21.61 -23.53 -0.01
CA PRO A 92 21.23 -22.78 -1.19
C PRO A 92 22.03 -21.49 -1.32
N ASN A 93 22.22 -20.99 -2.52
CA ASN A 93 22.81 -19.69 -2.74
C ASN A 93 21.92 -18.58 -2.14
N VAL A 94 22.53 -17.50 -1.68
CA VAL A 94 21.79 -16.35 -1.13
C VAL A 94 20.87 -15.75 -2.19
N VAL A 95 21.38 -15.61 -3.43
CA VAL A 95 20.59 -15.09 -4.55
C VAL A 95 19.36 -15.96 -4.84
N ASP A 96 19.48 -17.29 -4.74
CA ASP A 96 18.35 -18.21 -4.96
C ASP A 96 17.26 -18.04 -3.90
N VAL A 97 17.65 -17.86 -2.63
CA VAL A 97 16.71 -17.68 -1.52
C VAL A 97 15.96 -16.34 -1.61
N LEU A 98 16.71 -15.27 -1.81
CA LEU A 98 16.15 -13.92 -1.88
C LEU A 98 15.40 -13.71 -3.21
N GLY A 99 15.95 -14.19 -4.32
CA GLY A 99 15.30 -14.13 -5.63
C GLY A 99 14.00 -14.93 -5.68
N SER A 100 13.95 -16.15 -5.09
CA SER A 100 12.70 -16.89 -4.95
C SER A 100 11.65 -16.14 -4.17
N THR A 101 12.06 -15.38 -3.15
CA THR A 101 11.16 -14.54 -2.36
C THR A 101 10.64 -13.36 -3.19
N VAL A 102 11.53 -12.68 -3.94
CA VAL A 102 11.16 -11.57 -4.84
C VAL A 102 10.22 -12.04 -5.93
N LEU A 103 10.54 -13.14 -6.64
CA LEU A 103 9.66 -13.73 -7.67
C LEU A 103 8.30 -14.11 -7.09
N SER A 104 8.28 -14.70 -5.89
CA SER A 104 7.02 -15.04 -5.21
C SER A 104 6.16 -13.80 -4.93
N ILE A 105 6.75 -12.67 -4.52
CA ILE A 105 6.05 -11.40 -4.31
C ILE A 105 5.54 -10.85 -5.65
N LEU A 106 6.36 -10.84 -6.70
CA LEU A 106 5.98 -10.38 -8.05
C LEU A 106 4.82 -11.19 -8.64
N CYS A 107 4.70 -12.47 -8.28
CA CYS A 107 3.58 -13.32 -8.66
C CYS A 107 2.33 -13.11 -7.77
N GLY A 108 2.29 -12.11 -6.90
CA GLY A 108 1.16 -11.83 -6.01
C GLY A 108 0.97 -12.87 -4.89
N HIS A 109 1.97 -13.66 -4.60
CA HIS A 109 1.88 -14.68 -3.57
C HIS A 109 1.80 -14.08 -2.16
N SER A 110 1.05 -14.73 -1.28
CA SER A 110 0.86 -14.30 0.10
C SER A 110 1.29 -15.36 1.14
N ARG A 111 1.84 -16.49 0.68
CA ARG A 111 2.28 -17.60 1.55
C ARG A 111 3.56 -18.22 1.00
N TYR A 112 4.44 -18.66 1.90
CA TYR A 112 5.62 -19.41 1.49
C TYR A 112 5.29 -20.65 0.63
N ALA A 113 4.19 -21.35 0.96
CA ALA A 113 3.75 -22.51 0.19
C ALA A 113 3.51 -22.23 -1.30
N HIS A 114 3.18 -20.99 -1.65
CA HIS A 114 2.95 -20.60 -3.04
C HIS A 114 4.24 -20.59 -3.87
N ILE A 115 5.44 -20.54 -3.26
CA ILE A 115 6.73 -20.65 -3.96
C ILE A 115 6.80 -21.96 -4.77
N THR A 116 6.12 -23.01 -4.32
CA THR A 116 6.06 -24.28 -5.06
C THR A 116 5.53 -24.11 -6.48
N SER A 117 4.59 -23.19 -6.72
CA SER A 117 4.02 -22.99 -8.06
C SER A 117 4.97 -22.38 -9.08
N ILE A 118 6.04 -21.72 -8.64
CA ILE A 118 7.05 -21.10 -9.52
C ILE A 118 8.36 -21.90 -9.58
N ARG A 119 8.45 -23.06 -8.92
CA ARG A 119 9.69 -23.88 -8.90
C ARG A 119 10.05 -24.49 -10.25
N PHE A 120 9.10 -24.58 -11.16
CA PHE A 120 9.26 -25.10 -12.50
C PHE A 120 9.35 -24.00 -13.56
N ASP A 121 9.49 -22.74 -13.14
CA ASP A 121 9.79 -21.65 -14.06
C ASP A 121 11.29 -21.65 -14.35
N ASP A 122 11.67 -22.12 -15.54
CA ASP A 122 13.06 -22.16 -15.99
C ASP A 122 13.46 -20.87 -16.75
N VAL A 123 12.56 -19.92 -16.91
CA VAL A 123 12.78 -18.67 -17.65
C VAL A 123 13.24 -17.53 -16.75
N ASN A 124 12.46 -17.21 -15.72
CA ASN A 124 12.71 -16.02 -14.89
C ASN A 124 13.89 -16.15 -13.90
N PRO A 125 14.14 -17.31 -13.24
CA PRO A 125 15.24 -17.42 -12.30
C PRO A 125 16.63 -17.13 -12.91
N PRO A 126 17.00 -17.72 -14.07
CA PRO A 126 18.28 -17.38 -14.71
C PRO A 126 18.45 -15.91 -15.06
N LEU A 127 17.37 -15.21 -15.42
CA LEU A 127 17.41 -13.79 -15.73
C LEU A 127 17.80 -12.92 -14.50
N LEU A 128 17.53 -13.42 -13.30
CA LEU A 128 17.96 -12.82 -12.04
C LEU A 128 19.30 -13.36 -11.53
N GLY A 129 20.03 -14.15 -12.33
CA GLY A 129 21.29 -14.76 -11.92
C GLY A 129 21.12 -15.88 -10.89
N MET A 130 19.92 -16.44 -10.76
CA MET A 130 19.60 -17.54 -9.86
C MET A 130 19.92 -18.88 -10.54
N SER A 131 20.30 -19.89 -9.76
CA SER A 131 20.46 -21.25 -10.26
C SER A 131 19.13 -22.04 -10.21
N GLN A 132 18.24 -21.69 -9.31
CA GLN A 132 16.93 -22.33 -9.15
C GLN A 132 16.00 -21.51 -8.24
N VAL A 133 14.70 -21.79 -8.34
CA VAL A 133 13.75 -21.42 -7.28
C VAL A 133 13.86 -22.42 -6.14
N VAL A 134 14.21 -21.95 -4.94
CA VAL A 134 14.35 -22.81 -3.77
C VAL A 134 13.00 -23.32 -3.25
N SER A 135 13.01 -24.37 -2.43
CA SER A 135 11.80 -24.82 -1.76
C SER A 135 11.27 -23.77 -0.78
N GLU A 136 9.95 -23.82 -0.51
CA GLU A 136 9.31 -22.95 0.47
C GLU A 136 9.99 -23.00 1.85
N ASP A 137 10.44 -24.19 2.25
CA ASP A 137 11.15 -24.41 3.51
C ASP A 137 12.53 -23.74 3.50
N SER A 138 13.25 -23.79 2.40
CA SER A 138 14.54 -23.12 2.25
C SER A 138 14.38 -21.61 2.29
N ALA A 139 13.41 -21.06 1.58
CA ALA A 139 13.08 -19.62 1.64
C ALA A 139 12.72 -19.20 3.07
N ARG A 140 11.82 -19.95 3.72
CA ARG A 140 11.38 -19.67 5.09
C ARG A 140 12.52 -19.74 6.11
N ARG A 141 13.43 -20.72 5.97
CA ARG A 141 14.63 -20.85 6.84
C ARG A 141 15.64 -19.75 6.59
N GLY A 142 15.81 -19.31 5.33
CA GLY A 142 16.67 -18.18 5.00
C GLY A 142 16.18 -16.90 5.67
N ILE A 143 14.91 -16.57 5.52
CA ILE A 143 14.32 -15.40 6.19
C ILE A 143 14.40 -15.54 7.73
N LYS A 144 14.22 -16.75 8.28
CA LYS A 144 14.40 -16.96 9.73
C LYS A 144 15.82 -16.62 10.19
N ARG A 145 16.86 -17.06 9.47
CA ARG A 145 18.25 -16.77 9.81
C ARG A 145 18.55 -15.27 9.90
N MET A 146 17.91 -14.47 9.06
CA MET A 146 18.08 -13.03 9.03
C MET A 146 17.48 -12.32 10.27
N VAL A 147 16.71 -13.03 11.09
CA VAL A 147 16.05 -12.49 12.30
C VAL A 147 16.25 -13.43 13.51
N ASP A 148 17.26 -14.30 13.49
CA ASP A 148 17.53 -15.29 14.53
C ASP A 148 18.39 -14.66 15.64
N GLY A 149 17.80 -13.78 16.41
CA GLY A 149 18.44 -13.03 17.49
C GLY A 149 18.44 -11.52 17.28
N GLU A 150 18.64 -10.77 18.36
CA GLU A 150 18.56 -9.30 18.33
C GLU A 150 19.56 -8.66 17.36
N LYS A 151 20.76 -9.19 17.28
CA LYS A 151 21.82 -8.68 16.39
C LYS A 151 21.45 -8.86 14.92
N GLU A 152 20.91 -10.02 14.58
CA GLU A 152 20.44 -10.34 13.22
C GLU A 152 19.22 -9.48 12.85
N ILE A 153 18.30 -9.28 13.78
CA ILE A 153 17.16 -8.36 13.61
C ILE A 153 17.63 -6.94 13.27
N GLN A 154 18.57 -6.41 14.05
CA GLN A 154 19.09 -5.05 13.82
C GLN A 154 19.83 -4.92 12.47
N ARG A 155 20.63 -5.94 12.11
CA ARG A 155 21.29 -5.97 10.79
C ARG A 155 20.29 -6.00 9.63
N SER A 156 19.25 -6.81 9.76
CA SER A 156 18.20 -6.92 8.75
C SER A 156 17.37 -5.64 8.65
N LYS A 157 17.08 -5.00 9.78
CA LYS A 157 16.41 -3.69 9.80
C LYS A 157 17.25 -2.63 9.10
N GLN A 158 18.52 -2.55 9.40
CA GLN A 158 19.43 -1.60 8.75
C GLN A 158 19.57 -1.87 7.25
N TRP A 159 19.73 -3.13 6.86
CA TRP A 159 19.79 -3.53 5.45
C TRP A 159 18.52 -3.11 4.70
N MET A 160 17.34 -3.45 5.23
CA MET A 160 16.07 -3.06 4.61
C MET A 160 15.88 -1.54 4.53
N SER A 161 16.24 -0.80 5.58
CA SER A 161 16.20 0.66 5.55
C SER A 161 17.09 1.22 4.43
N ASN A 162 18.30 0.68 4.26
CA ASN A 162 19.22 1.10 3.20
C ASN A 162 18.64 0.77 1.79
N GLN A 163 18.03 -0.41 1.63
CA GLN A 163 17.44 -0.80 0.35
C GLN A 163 16.21 0.04 -0.01
N LEU A 164 15.31 0.27 0.95
CA LEU A 164 14.16 1.14 0.76
C LEU A 164 14.59 2.57 0.43
N ARG A 165 15.57 3.10 1.16
CA ARG A 165 16.09 4.45 0.97
C ARG A 165 16.56 4.71 -0.46
N LYS A 166 17.18 3.74 -1.11
CA LYS A 166 17.60 3.84 -2.53
C LYS A 166 16.45 4.07 -3.49
N THR A 167 15.23 3.60 -3.15
CA THR A 167 14.07 3.73 -4.01
C THR A 167 13.42 5.11 -3.97
N TRP A 168 13.62 5.88 -2.91
CA TRP A 168 12.91 7.14 -2.72
C TRP A 168 13.80 8.35 -2.40
N GLU A 169 14.98 8.18 -1.79
CA GLU A 169 15.84 9.32 -1.42
C GLU A 169 16.22 10.21 -2.61
N PRO A 170 16.55 9.68 -3.80
CA PRO A 170 16.86 10.50 -4.96
C PRO A 170 15.70 11.39 -5.43
N LEU A 171 14.49 11.16 -4.95
CA LEU A 171 13.29 11.91 -5.33
C LEU A 171 12.91 13.02 -4.33
N LEU A 172 13.63 13.15 -3.21
CA LEU A 172 13.30 14.10 -2.13
C LEU A 172 13.84 15.51 -2.34
N TYR A 173 14.28 15.86 -3.56
CA TYR A 173 14.76 17.21 -3.86
C TYR A 173 13.65 18.23 -4.07
N GLU A 174 12.47 17.77 -4.51
CA GLU A 174 11.28 18.58 -4.67
C GLU A 174 10.42 18.54 -3.40
N PRO A 175 9.59 19.57 -3.15
CA PRO A 175 8.66 19.56 -2.03
C PRO A 175 7.74 18.34 -2.10
N TRP A 176 7.73 17.54 -1.05
CA TRP A 176 6.92 16.33 -0.96
C TRP A 176 6.07 16.30 0.32
N ILE A 177 5.06 15.47 0.30
CA ILE A 177 4.11 15.29 1.39
C ILE A 177 4.28 13.89 1.97
N LEU A 178 4.42 13.82 3.30
CA LEU A 178 4.45 12.57 4.04
C LEU A 178 3.04 12.21 4.51
N ASP A 179 2.53 11.09 4.04
CA ASP A 179 1.32 10.47 4.54
C ASP A 179 1.65 9.40 5.57
N ILE A 180 1.16 9.59 6.80
CA ILE A 180 1.29 8.62 7.89
C ILE A 180 -0.03 7.92 8.12
N ASP A 181 0.02 6.60 8.20
CA ASP A 181 -1.17 5.81 8.49
C ASP A 181 -0.81 4.50 9.18
N SER A 182 -1.82 3.86 9.73
CA SER A 182 -1.71 2.53 10.28
C SER A 182 -2.74 1.59 9.68
N SER A 183 -2.35 0.37 9.44
CA SER A 183 -3.23 -0.62 8.87
C SER A 183 -3.17 -1.92 9.65
N ILE A 184 -4.32 -2.59 9.73
CA ILE A 184 -4.45 -3.82 10.50
C ILE A 184 -4.11 -5.02 9.62
N LYS A 185 -3.27 -5.92 10.16
CA LYS A 185 -3.01 -7.26 9.63
C LYS A 185 -3.81 -8.27 10.44
N PRO A 186 -4.98 -8.75 9.96
CA PRO A 186 -5.69 -9.85 10.61
C PRO A 186 -4.85 -11.12 10.56
N VAL A 187 -4.77 -11.85 11.68
CA VAL A 187 -4.01 -13.10 11.75
C VAL A 187 -4.90 -14.28 12.17
N TYR A 188 -4.52 -15.47 11.73
CA TYR A 188 -5.23 -16.73 12.00
C TYR A 188 -4.28 -17.67 12.72
N GLY A 189 -4.16 -17.50 14.02
CA GLY A 189 -3.25 -18.30 14.84
C GLY A 189 -2.73 -17.52 16.03
N ASN A 190 -1.75 -18.10 16.71
CA ASN A 190 -1.09 -17.55 17.87
C ASN A 190 0.39 -17.29 17.56
N GLY A 191 0.89 -16.15 17.97
CA GLY A 191 2.29 -15.75 17.82
C GLY A 191 2.56 -14.42 18.50
N GLU A 192 3.76 -13.93 18.36
CA GLU A 192 4.21 -12.67 18.93
C GLU A 192 3.40 -11.48 18.39
N GLY A 193 2.91 -10.63 19.29
CA GLY A 193 2.17 -9.44 18.94
C GLY A 193 0.80 -9.69 18.30
N MET A 194 0.33 -10.94 18.28
CA MET A 194 -1.00 -11.30 17.75
C MET A 194 -2.05 -11.10 18.84
N ASP A 195 -2.54 -9.87 18.95
CA ASP A 195 -3.48 -9.46 19.99
C ASP A 195 -4.90 -9.30 19.49
N ILE A 196 -5.89 -9.59 20.34
CA ILE A 196 -7.28 -9.19 20.09
C ILE A 196 -7.38 -7.69 20.39
N SER A 197 -7.62 -6.91 19.33
CA SER A 197 -7.69 -5.44 19.40
C SER A 197 -8.75 -4.92 18.42
N TYR A 198 -8.77 -3.60 18.21
CA TYR A 198 -9.65 -2.98 17.24
C TYR A 198 -9.41 -3.56 15.83
N ASN A 199 -10.40 -4.29 15.34
CA ASN A 199 -10.39 -4.89 14.01
C ASN A 199 -11.80 -4.77 13.41
N PRO A 200 -12.07 -3.67 12.67
CA PRO A 200 -13.41 -3.41 12.14
C PRO A 200 -13.85 -4.42 11.08
N GLN A 201 -12.90 -5.02 10.35
CA GLN A 201 -13.22 -6.00 9.31
C GLN A 201 -13.58 -7.38 9.91
N LYS A 202 -12.90 -7.77 10.99
CA LYS A 202 -13.08 -9.07 11.66
C LYS A 202 -13.02 -8.91 13.18
N PRO A 203 -14.09 -8.36 13.81
CA PRO A 203 -14.14 -8.16 15.25
C PRO A 203 -13.84 -9.44 16.03
N GLY A 204 -13.02 -9.33 17.08
CA GLY A 204 -12.63 -10.47 17.93
C GLY A 204 -11.52 -11.36 17.36
N ARG A 205 -10.99 -11.07 16.17
CA ARG A 205 -9.81 -11.74 15.62
C ARG A 205 -8.53 -11.09 16.12
N PRO A 206 -7.51 -11.92 16.46
CA PRO A 206 -6.17 -11.38 16.69
C PRO A 206 -5.65 -10.63 15.46
N CYS A 207 -4.87 -9.61 15.71
CA CYS A 207 -4.25 -8.82 14.66
C CYS A 207 -2.89 -8.29 15.11
N GLN A 208 -2.12 -7.86 14.15
CA GLN A 208 -0.93 -7.01 14.28
C GLN A 208 -1.23 -5.69 13.58
N ALA A 209 -0.46 -4.64 13.84
CA ALA A 209 -0.63 -3.32 13.24
C ALA A 209 0.60 -2.94 12.41
N TYR A 210 0.39 -2.55 11.16
CA TYR A 210 1.39 -1.87 10.35
C TYR A 210 1.37 -0.39 10.65
N HIS A 211 2.54 0.21 10.81
CA HIS A 211 2.76 1.65 10.75
C HIS A 211 3.62 1.93 9.52
N SER A 212 3.19 2.83 8.67
CA SER A 212 3.86 3.06 7.40
C SER A 212 3.83 4.53 7.01
N TYR A 213 4.80 4.88 6.19
CA TYR A 213 5.16 6.23 5.82
C TYR A 213 5.23 6.30 4.30
N PHE A 214 4.34 7.08 3.66
CA PHE A 214 4.17 7.10 2.22
C PHE A 214 4.41 8.48 1.62
N ILE A 215 4.92 8.49 0.40
CA ILE A 215 4.72 9.56 -0.56
C ILE A 215 3.61 9.08 -1.51
N ALA A 216 2.34 9.30 -1.11
CA ALA A 216 1.20 8.67 -1.78
C ALA A 216 1.08 9.08 -3.26
N GLN A 217 1.35 10.35 -3.59
CA GLN A 217 1.27 10.89 -4.95
C GLN A 217 2.15 10.15 -5.96
N ILE A 218 3.23 9.53 -5.49
CA ILE A 218 4.13 8.75 -6.32
C ILE A 218 4.14 7.26 -5.95
N ARG A 219 3.21 6.81 -5.11
CA ARG A 219 3.05 5.42 -4.68
C ARG A 219 4.34 4.78 -4.17
N LEU A 220 5.11 5.51 -3.39
CA LEU A 220 6.31 5.01 -2.74
C LEU A 220 6.12 4.96 -1.23
N CYS A 221 6.43 3.81 -0.66
CA CYS A 221 6.47 3.61 0.78
C CYS A 221 7.92 3.79 1.26
N LEU A 222 8.14 4.76 2.16
CA LEU A 222 9.46 5.02 2.69
C LEU A 222 9.90 3.93 3.66
N ASP A 223 8.98 3.48 4.51
CA ASP A 223 9.19 2.34 5.42
C ASP A 223 7.86 1.82 5.97
N ALA A 224 7.89 0.60 6.51
CA ALA A 224 6.77 -0.04 7.18
C ALA A 224 7.26 -0.83 8.39
N GLU A 225 6.71 -0.55 9.56
CA GLU A 225 6.99 -1.26 10.81
C GLU A 225 5.80 -2.15 11.19
N LEU A 226 6.05 -3.30 11.78
CA LEU A 226 5.00 -4.19 12.28
C LEU A 226 5.03 -4.21 13.80
N HIS A 227 3.90 -3.89 14.41
CA HIS A 227 3.72 -3.78 15.85
C HIS A 227 2.64 -4.74 16.36
N PRO A 228 2.65 -5.08 17.68
CA PRO A 228 1.56 -5.78 18.32
C PRO A 228 0.21 -5.09 18.12
N GLY A 229 -0.84 -5.88 17.97
CA GLY A 229 -2.17 -5.38 17.64
C GLY A 229 -2.81 -4.44 18.67
N LYS A 230 -2.37 -4.48 19.93
CA LYS A 230 -2.84 -3.58 21.01
C LYS A 230 -2.16 -2.22 21.02
N GLU A 231 -1.11 -2.03 20.23
CA GLU A 231 -0.35 -0.81 20.24
C GLU A 231 -1.07 0.30 19.46
N HIS A 232 -1.20 1.47 20.11
CA HIS A 232 -1.90 2.61 19.54
C HIS A 232 -1.07 3.29 18.44
N SER A 233 -1.69 3.55 17.29
CA SER A 233 -1.04 4.04 16.07
C SER A 233 -0.12 5.24 16.30
N ALA A 234 -0.61 6.33 16.90
CA ALA A 234 0.21 7.52 17.10
C ALA A 234 1.35 7.31 18.10
N LYS A 235 1.13 6.50 19.16
CA LYS A 235 2.16 6.29 20.20
C LYS A 235 3.36 5.50 19.64
N TYR A 236 3.13 4.54 18.76
CA TYR A 236 4.15 3.61 18.29
C TYR A 236 4.61 3.91 16.85
N GLY A 237 3.75 4.48 15.99
CA GLY A 237 4.13 4.88 14.64
C GLY A 237 4.94 6.17 14.58
N LEU A 238 4.68 7.16 15.44
CA LEU A 238 5.42 8.43 15.43
C LEU A 238 6.92 8.27 15.70
N PRO A 239 7.39 7.45 16.67
CA PRO A 239 8.82 7.26 16.87
C PRO A 239 9.54 6.72 15.62
N GLY A 240 8.92 5.81 14.88
CA GLY A 240 9.47 5.29 13.62
C GLY A 240 9.56 6.37 12.55
N MET A 241 8.51 7.15 12.38
CA MET A 241 8.51 8.30 11.47
C MET A 241 9.62 9.29 11.79
N TRP A 242 9.79 9.66 13.07
CA TRP A 242 10.84 10.61 13.45
C TRP A 242 12.24 10.04 13.24
N ARG A 243 12.48 8.76 13.57
CA ARG A 243 13.76 8.10 13.25
C ARG A 243 14.06 8.16 11.76
N LEU A 244 13.06 7.91 10.92
CA LEU A 244 13.19 7.99 9.47
C LEU A 244 13.58 9.41 9.03
N LEU A 245 12.83 10.43 9.45
CA LEU A 245 13.08 11.83 9.09
C LEU A 245 14.41 12.36 9.65
N GLU A 246 14.74 12.03 10.90
CA GLU A 246 16.00 12.42 11.54
C GLU A 246 17.23 11.76 10.92
N SER A 247 17.06 10.67 10.15
CA SER A 247 18.12 10.08 9.33
C SER A 247 18.41 10.85 8.03
N LEU A 248 17.54 11.81 7.66
CA LEU A 248 17.67 12.62 6.46
C LEU A 248 18.25 14.00 6.79
N ASN A 249 18.92 14.60 5.80
CA ASN A 249 19.22 16.02 5.86
C ASN A 249 17.93 16.85 5.98
N LYS A 250 17.94 17.93 6.75
CA LYS A 250 16.76 18.75 7.00
C LYS A 250 16.14 19.33 5.73
N CYS A 251 16.94 19.61 4.73
CA CYS A 251 16.47 20.10 3.42
C CYS A 251 15.66 19.06 2.64
N CYS A 252 15.80 17.77 2.97
CA CYS A 252 15.05 16.68 2.37
C CYS A 252 13.79 16.28 3.19
N TRP A 253 13.43 17.05 4.22
CA TRP A 253 12.24 16.77 5.01
C TRP A 253 10.97 17.11 4.23
N PRO A 254 9.82 16.48 4.57
CA PRO A 254 8.57 16.79 3.90
C PRO A 254 8.14 18.23 4.16
N SER A 255 7.51 18.84 3.18
CA SER A 255 6.87 20.16 3.34
C SER A 255 5.59 20.08 4.17
N LEU A 256 4.99 18.89 4.27
CA LEU A 256 3.74 18.65 4.99
C LEU A 256 3.66 17.20 5.47
N ILE A 257 3.18 17.00 6.71
CA ILE A 257 2.79 15.69 7.22
C ILE A 257 1.27 15.61 7.27
N ARG A 258 0.67 14.59 6.63
CA ARG A 258 -0.76 14.32 6.72
C ARG A 258 -1.02 13.03 7.50
N GLY A 259 -2.13 12.99 8.22
CA GLY A 259 -2.55 11.80 8.96
C GLY A 259 -4.02 11.81 9.31
N ASP A 260 -4.53 10.63 9.66
CA ASP A 260 -5.92 10.48 10.08
C ASP A 260 -6.16 10.98 11.51
N CYS A 261 -7.34 10.70 12.06
CA CYS A 261 -7.72 11.15 13.40
C CYS A 261 -6.94 10.50 14.56
N ALA A 262 -6.14 9.47 14.30
CA ALA A 262 -5.25 8.88 15.29
C ALA A 262 -4.06 9.82 15.60
N TYR A 263 -3.66 10.62 14.59
CA TYR A 263 -2.52 11.54 14.68
C TYR A 263 -2.90 12.97 15.07
N GLY A 264 -4.18 13.33 15.06
CA GLY A 264 -4.68 14.66 15.45
C GLY A 264 -4.65 14.93 16.95
N SER A 265 -3.61 14.48 17.66
CA SER A 265 -3.43 14.66 19.09
C SER A 265 -2.47 15.80 19.43
N GLU A 266 -2.61 16.40 20.63
CA GLU A 266 -1.71 17.44 21.11
C GLU A 266 -0.23 17.01 21.06
N ALA A 267 0.05 15.78 21.50
CA ALA A 267 1.40 15.24 21.52
C ALA A 267 2.02 15.16 20.13
N THR A 268 1.24 14.78 19.12
CA THR A 268 1.70 14.74 17.73
C THR A 268 1.94 16.14 17.17
N ILE A 269 0.98 17.02 17.40
CA ILE A 269 1.02 18.41 16.90
C ILE A 269 2.23 19.14 17.45
N ILE A 270 2.48 19.07 18.76
CA ILE A 270 3.65 19.70 19.40
C ILE A 270 4.95 19.16 18.79
N GLN A 271 5.05 17.86 18.49
CA GLN A 271 6.24 17.30 17.88
C GLN A 271 6.50 17.89 16.49
N CYS A 272 5.47 18.12 15.68
CA CYS A 272 5.58 18.79 14.38
C CYS A 272 5.99 20.27 14.58
N GLU A 273 5.33 20.98 15.48
CA GLU A 273 5.60 22.39 15.79
C GLU A 273 7.05 22.61 16.25
N VAL A 274 7.53 21.80 17.19
CA VAL A 274 8.91 21.91 17.70
C VAL A 274 9.95 21.63 16.63
N ARG A 275 9.65 20.73 15.68
CA ARG A 275 10.55 20.38 14.59
C ARG A 275 10.41 21.31 13.37
N GLY A 276 9.44 22.22 13.37
CA GLY A 276 9.19 23.15 12.28
C GLY A 276 8.75 22.45 10.98
N VAL A 277 7.87 21.47 11.09
CA VAL A 277 7.27 20.78 9.95
C VAL A 277 5.77 21.05 9.94
N ASP A 278 5.24 21.46 8.79
CA ASP A 278 3.81 21.68 8.66
C ASP A 278 3.02 20.38 8.73
N PHE A 279 1.80 20.48 9.22
CA PHE A 279 0.92 19.35 9.39
C PHE A 279 -0.52 19.65 8.97
N LEU A 280 -1.23 18.55 8.59
CA LEU A 280 -2.65 18.55 8.28
C LEU A 280 -3.27 17.24 8.79
N PHE A 281 -3.90 17.30 9.97
CA PHE A 281 -4.47 16.12 10.62
C PHE A 281 -5.98 16.23 10.75
N LYS A 282 -6.68 15.11 10.54
CA LYS A 282 -8.11 15.01 10.86
C LYS A 282 -8.29 14.96 12.37
N LEU A 283 -9.29 15.66 12.88
CA LEU A 283 -9.68 15.59 14.28
C LEU A 283 -10.80 14.59 14.51
N LYS A 284 -10.70 13.86 15.61
CA LYS A 284 -11.81 13.04 16.10
C LYS A 284 -12.97 13.93 16.49
N GLN A 285 -14.19 13.59 16.07
CA GLN A 285 -15.40 14.34 16.41
C GLN A 285 -15.78 14.19 17.91
N SER A 286 -14.97 14.76 18.78
CA SER A 286 -15.21 14.84 20.22
C SER A 286 -16.39 15.76 20.55
N LYS A 287 -16.84 15.76 21.80
CA LYS A 287 -17.92 16.68 22.27
C LYS A 287 -17.60 18.15 21.97
N ASN A 288 -16.36 18.57 22.16
CA ASN A 288 -15.95 19.95 21.91
C ASN A 288 -15.92 20.29 20.41
N VAL A 289 -15.45 19.38 19.56
CA VAL A 289 -15.51 19.52 18.09
C VAL A 289 -16.96 19.63 17.62
N LYS A 290 -17.85 18.74 18.11
CA LYS A 290 -19.28 18.81 17.78
C LYS A 290 -19.96 20.09 18.27
N ARG A 291 -19.52 20.63 19.40
CA ARG A 291 -20.02 21.92 19.90
C ARG A 291 -19.60 23.06 18.97
N LEU A 292 -18.35 23.10 18.54
CA LEU A 292 -17.87 24.08 17.56
C LEU A 292 -18.70 24.00 16.26
N ILE A 293 -18.89 22.83 15.70
CA ILE A 293 -19.72 22.65 14.49
C ILE A 293 -21.12 23.24 14.69
N LYS A 294 -21.80 22.91 15.80
CA LYS A 294 -23.13 23.44 16.12
C LYS A 294 -23.16 24.97 16.24
N THR A 295 -22.09 25.58 16.74
CA THR A 295 -21.99 27.03 16.86
C THR A 295 -21.85 27.69 15.48
N LEU A 296 -20.99 27.10 14.60
CA LEU A 296 -20.75 27.62 13.26
C LEU A 296 -21.98 27.49 12.35
N GLU A 297 -22.79 26.43 12.52
CA GLU A 297 -24.04 26.24 11.78
C GLU A 297 -25.09 27.37 12.04
N LYS A 298 -25.03 28.00 13.20
CA LYS A 298 -26.05 28.96 13.60
C LYS A 298 -25.87 30.39 13.08
N GLY A 299 -24.73 30.74 12.52
CA GLY A 299 -24.51 32.15 12.25
C GLY A 299 -23.39 32.51 11.26
N GLN A 300 -22.77 31.57 10.61
CA GLN A 300 -21.65 31.87 9.73
C GLN A 300 -21.90 31.46 8.27
N ARG A 301 -21.33 32.22 7.35
CA ARG A 301 -21.39 31.91 5.92
C ARG A 301 -20.32 30.89 5.59
N TRP A 302 -20.76 29.74 5.06
CA TRP A 302 -19.89 28.71 4.53
C TRP A 302 -19.47 29.08 3.12
N GLN A 303 -18.22 28.80 2.79
CA GLN A 303 -17.67 29.00 1.46
C GLN A 303 -17.74 27.70 0.67
N GLY A 304 -18.15 27.75 -0.58
CA GLY A 304 -18.14 26.57 -1.46
C GLY A 304 -16.71 26.12 -1.76
N ASP A 305 -16.48 24.82 -1.73
CA ASP A 305 -15.22 24.15 -2.12
C ASP A 305 -15.51 23.08 -3.18
N PHE A 306 -14.49 22.35 -3.61
CA PHE A 306 -14.60 21.35 -4.66
C PHE A 306 -15.55 20.19 -4.31
N TYR A 307 -16.20 19.64 -5.31
CA TYR A 307 -17.05 18.43 -5.21
C TYR A 307 -18.23 18.53 -4.23
N GLY A 308 -18.85 19.70 -4.14
CA GLY A 308 -20.04 19.90 -3.32
C GLY A 308 -19.78 19.96 -1.82
N TRP A 309 -18.54 20.18 -1.42
CA TRP A 309 -18.19 20.55 -0.07
C TRP A 309 -18.36 22.04 0.16
N GLU A 310 -18.64 22.40 1.38
CA GLU A 310 -18.58 23.78 1.88
C GLU A 310 -17.59 23.80 3.05
N VAL A 311 -16.79 24.84 3.12
CA VAL A 311 -15.72 24.98 4.10
C VAL A 311 -15.88 26.24 4.93
N ILE A 312 -15.36 26.18 6.15
CA ILE A 312 -15.23 27.32 7.03
C ILE A 312 -13.97 27.18 7.87
N GLU A 313 -13.29 28.30 8.07
CA GLU A 313 -12.15 28.38 8.98
C GLU A 313 -12.60 28.78 10.38
N SER A 314 -11.92 28.27 11.40
CA SER A 314 -12.11 28.63 12.78
C SER A 314 -10.87 28.38 13.62
N VAL A 315 -10.95 28.74 14.87
CA VAL A 315 -9.91 28.46 15.87
C VAL A 315 -10.50 27.57 16.95
N LEU A 316 -9.78 26.53 17.31
CA LEU A 316 -10.23 25.56 18.30
C LEU A 316 -9.16 25.34 19.38
N LYS A 317 -9.60 25.29 20.62
CA LYS A 317 -8.83 24.82 21.76
C LYS A 317 -9.55 23.64 22.39
N LEU A 318 -8.99 22.43 22.23
CA LEU A 318 -9.52 21.24 22.88
C LEU A 318 -9.04 21.15 24.33
N THR A 319 -9.77 20.40 25.15
CA THR A 319 -9.31 20.04 26.49
C THR A 319 -7.99 19.27 26.38
N GLY A 320 -6.98 19.72 27.11
CA GLY A 320 -5.63 19.15 27.03
C GLY A 320 -4.72 19.80 25.98
N TRP A 321 -5.24 20.75 25.18
CA TRP A 321 -4.40 21.54 24.29
C TRP A 321 -3.81 22.75 25.04
N THR A 322 -2.53 22.99 24.84
CA THR A 322 -1.79 24.09 25.44
C THR A 322 -2.22 25.44 24.86
N ARG A 323 -2.55 25.46 23.56
CA ARG A 323 -2.97 26.65 22.82
C ARG A 323 -4.11 26.38 21.86
N SER A 324 -4.73 27.46 21.39
CA SER A 324 -5.67 27.40 20.28
C SER A 324 -4.93 27.16 18.96
N ARG A 325 -5.55 26.42 18.04
CA ARG A 325 -4.99 26.14 16.70
C ARG A 325 -6.03 26.37 15.61
N ARG A 326 -5.55 26.69 14.45
CA ARG A 326 -6.33 26.81 13.22
C ARG A 326 -6.99 25.49 12.88
N VAL A 327 -8.28 25.51 12.58
CA VAL A 327 -9.04 24.36 12.10
C VAL A 327 -9.85 24.73 10.89
N ILE A 328 -9.90 23.81 9.92
CA ILE A 328 -10.76 23.89 8.74
C ILE A 328 -11.87 22.87 8.93
N ILE A 329 -13.10 23.32 8.82
CA ILE A 329 -14.27 22.47 8.93
C ILE A 329 -14.91 22.40 7.53
N GLY A 330 -15.04 21.20 7.03
CA GLY A 330 -15.79 20.91 5.82
C GLY A 330 -17.11 20.25 6.15
N ARG A 331 -18.15 20.59 5.38
CA ARG A 331 -19.43 19.88 5.39
C ARG A 331 -19.89 19.55 3.97
N ARG A 332 -20.62 18.48 3.81
CA ARG A 332 -21.26 18.07 2.57
C ARG A 332 -22.63 17.48 2.85
N VAL A 333 -23.61 17.77 2.00
CA VAL A 333 -24.93 17.14 2.08
C VAL A 333 -24.81 15.64 1.90
N VAL A 334 -25.42 14.88 2.80
CA VAL A 334 -25.50 13.42 2.68
C VAL A 334 -26.75 13.09 1.88
N ASP A 335 -26.54 12.55 0.69
CA ASP A 335 -27.61 11.97 -0.08
C ASP A 335 -28.11 10.70 0.62
N LYS A 336 -29.36 10.73 1.11
CA LYS A 336 -29.98 9.62 1.86
C LYS A 336 -30.23 8.39 0.97
N GLU A 337 -30.30 8.57 -0.35
CA GLU A 337 -30.50 7.46 -1.28
C GLU A 337 -29.27 6.60 -1.52
N SER A 338 -28.07 7.13 -1.25
CA SER A 338 -26.81 6.40 -1.45
C SER A 338 -26.43 5.44 -0.32
N LYS A 339 -27.15 5.42 0.78
CA LYS A 339 -26.94 4.43 1.84
C LYS A 339 -27.47 3.07 1.41
N LYS A 340 -26.67 2.30 0.65
CA LYS A 340 -26.89 0.85 0.54
C LYS A 340 -26.99 0.28 1.96
N PRO A 341 -28.05 -0.47 2.29
CA PRO A 341 -28.17 -1.06 3.62
C PRO A 341 -26.98 -1.99 3.82
N GLY A 342 -26.04 -1.59 4.68
CA GLY A 342 -24.94 -2.45 5.09
C GLY A 342 -25.54 -3.78 5.57
N ARG A 343 -24.94 -4.92 5.19
CA ARG A 343 -25.31 -6.25 5.63
C ARG A 343 -25.60 -6.21 7.13
N LYS A 344 -26.87 -6.33 7.49
CA LYS A 344 -27.30 -6.47 8.90
C LYS A 344 -26.59 -7.68 9.47
N HIS A 345 -25.56 -7.47 10.28
CA HIS A 345 -25.04 -8.52 11.14
C HIS A 345 -26.22 -8.99 12.02
N ARG A 346 -26.54 -10.26 11.89
CA ARG A 346 -27.51 -10.95 12.75
C ARG A 346 -26.99 -10.84 14.18
N ALA A 347 -27.42 -9.81 14.91
CA ALA A 347 -27.16 -9.68 16.33
C ALA A 347 -27.84 -10.87 17.00
N LYS A 348 -27.07 -11.72 17.67
CA LYS A 348 -27.62 -12.66 18.66
C LYS A 348 -28.33 -11.82 19.71
N LYS A 349 -29.65 -12.04 19.86
CA LYS A 349 -30.43 -11.57 21.00
C LYS A 349 -29.74 -12.08 22.28
N SER A 350 -29.02 -11.22 22.97
CA SER A 350 -28.84 -11.33 24.40
C SER A 350 -29.67 -10.22 25.00
N ASP A 351 -30.68 -10.59 25.77
CA ASP A 351 -31.50 -9.69 26.56
C ASP A 351 -30.61 -8.97 27.58
N ARG A 352 -30.14 -7.79 27.22
CA ARG A 352 -29.78 -6.73 28.17
C ARG A 352 -30.38 -5.45 27.63
N GLN A 353 -31.46 -5.01 28.27
CA GLN A 353 -31.99 -3.67 28.17
C GLN A 353 -30.83 -2.68 28.47
N GLN A 354 -30.19 -2.19 27.41
CA GLN A 354 -29.39 -0.99 27.52
C GLN A 354 -30.37 0.17 27.55
N GLN A 355 -30.46 0.83 28.68
CA GLN A 355 -31.10 2.14 28.81
C GLN A 355 -30.51 3.07 27.75
N GLU A 356 -31.35 3.47 26.80
CA GLU A 356 -31.01 4.52 25.84
C GLU A 356 -30.81 5.83 26.62
N PHE A 357 -29.57 6.29 26.67
CA PHE A 357 -29.29 7.60 27.25
C PHE A 357 -29.94 8.69 26.38
N PRO A 358 -30.65 9.68 27.00
CA PRO A 358 -31.40 10.72 26.27
C PRO A 358 -30.57 11.64 25.37
N ILE A 359 -29.24 11.52 25.40
CA ILE A 359 -28.27 12.33 24.62
C ILE A 359 -28.33 12.04 23.10
N VAL A 360 -28.92 10.92 22.68
CA VAL A 360 -29.00 10.54 21.26
C VAL A 360 -30.08 11.32 20.48
N LYS A 361 -31.07 11.91 21.17
CA LYS A 361 -32.19 12.64 20.52
C LYS A 361 -31.88 14.07 20.09
N GLU A 362 -30.82 14.71 20.61
CA GLU A 362 -30.44 16.09 20.20
C GLU A 362 -29.51 16.18 18.98
N VAL A 363 -29.14 15.07 18.37
CA VAL A 363 -28.23 15.03 17.18
C VAL A 363 -28.99 15.22 15.87
N THR A 364 -30.32 15.30 15.92
CA THR A 364 -31.20 15.23 14.73
C THR A 364 -31.14 16.42 13.77
N THR A 365 -30.53 17.53 14.11
CA THR A 365 -30.38 18.69 13.21
C THR A 365 -29.09 18.67 12.36
N LEU A 366 -28.13 17.78 12.66
CA LEU A 366 -26.90 17.59 11.87
C LEU A 366 -26.99 16.41 10.88
N GLU A 367 -28.14 15.77 10.78
CA GLU A 367 -28.32 14.51 10.03
C GLU A 367 -28.24 14.67 8.50
N ASN A 368 -28.27 15.90 8.00
CA ASN A 368 -28.23 16.16 6.56
C ASN A 368 -26.81 16.41 6.03
N TYR A 369 -25.81 16.52 6.91
CA TYR A 369 -24.43 16.80 6.54
C TYR A 369 -23.48 15.79 7.14
N GLU A 370 -22.47 15.41 6.37
CA GLU A 370 -21.25 14.84 6.92
C GLU A 370 -20.23 15.96 7.17
N TYR A 371 -19.43 15.80 8.23
CA TYR A 371 -18.45 16.80 8.64
C TYR A 371 -17.06 16.21 8.72
N VAL A 372 -16.08 16.98 8.23
CA VAL A 372 -14.65 16.76 8.43
C VAL A 372 -14.07 17.95 9.16
N VAL A 373 -13.27 17.72 10.16
CA VAL A 373 -12.55 18.78 10.87
C VAL A 373 -11.06 18.47 10.81
N LEU A 374 -10.32 19.40 10.25
CA LEU A 374 -8.88 19.33 10.07
C LEU A 374 -8.21 20.35 10.98
N VAL A 375 -7.11 19.98 11.61
CA VAL A 375 -6.20 20.89 12.31
C VAL A 375 -4.93 21.03 11.48
N THR A 376 -4.43 22.27 11.36
CA THR A 376 -3.29 22.54 10.49
C THR A 376 -2.43 23.68 11.01
N SER A 377 -1.15 23.68 10.64
CA SER A 377 -0.21 24.79 10.78
C SER A 377 -0.06 25.61 9.49
N LEU A 378 -0.58 25.09 8.36
CA LEU A 378 -0.46 25.77 7.07
C LEU A 378 -1.10 27.16 7.12
N ASP A 379 -0.35 28.17 6.69
CA ASP A 379 -0.82 29.53 6.48
C ASP A 379 -1.16 29.73 4.99
N ARG A 380 -2.28 29.14 4.56
CA ARG A 380 -2.81 29.21 3.19
C ARG A 380 -4.30 29.50 3.25
N ASP A 381 -4.83 29.97 2.12
CA ASP A 381 -6.27 30.11 1.95
C ASP A 381 -6.98 28.75 2.19
N ILE A 382 -8.24 28.84 2.62
CA ILE A 382 -9.02 27.64 2.93
C ILE A 382 -9.40 26.82 1.69
N ASP A 383 -9.34 27.48 0.53
CA ASP A 383 -9.66 26.84 -0.75
C ASP A 383 -8.68 25.69 -1.04
N GLY A 384 -9.24 24.55 -1.39
CA GLY A 384 -8.46 23.35 -1.67
C GLY A 384 -7.88 22.62 -0.44
N MET A 385 -8.04 23.13 0.78
CA MET A 385 -7.53 22.46 1.99
C MET A 385 -8.18 21.11 2.23
N LEU A 386 -9.49 20.98 1.95
CA LEU A 386 -10.15 19.68 2.02
C LEU A 386 -9.64 18.74 0.94
N GLN A 387 -9.40 19.24 -0.27
CA GLN A 387 -8.86 18.44 -1.35
C GLN A 387 -7.44 17.98 -1.00
N LEU A 388 -6.59 18.88 -0.52
CA LEU A 388 -5.25 18.54 -0.05
C LEU A 388 -5.28 17.41 1.01
N TYR A 389 -6.26 17.40 1.91
CA TYR A 389 -6.44 16.29 2.84
C TYR A 389 -7.01 15.04 2.16
N ARG A 390 -7.95 15.19 1.22
CA ARG A 390 -8.60 14.06 0.53
C ARG A 390 -7.64 13.30 -0.37
N ASP A 391 -6.64 13.96 -0.94
CA ASP A 391 -5.59 13.32 -1.74
C ASP A 391 -4.80 12.27 -0.91
N ARG A 392 -4.95 12.26 0.41
CA ARG A 392 -4.49 11.15 1.27
C ARG A 392 -5.20 9.83 0.96
N ALA A 393 -6.33 9.86 0.28
CA ALA A 393 -7.01 8.64 -0.19
C ALA A 393 -6.11 7.78 -1.10
N ASP A 394 -5.16 8.39 -1.80
CA ASP A 394 -4.17 7.64 -2.59
C ASP A 394 -3.33 6.71 -1.70
N CYS A 395 -3.07 7.09 -0.45
CA CYS A 395 -2.42 6.20 0.52
C CYS A 395 -3.31 4.99 0.87
N GLU A 396 -4.63 5.18 0.96
CA GLU A 396 -5.58 4.08 1.19
C GLU A 396 -5.60 3.12 -0.01
N ASN A 397 -5.52 3.65 -1.23
CA ASN A 397 -5.38 2.85 -2.46
C ASN A 397 -4.07 2.05 -2.45
N CYS A 398 -2.95 2.66 -2.05
CA CYS A 398 -1.67 1.93 -1.89
C CYS A 398 -1.78 0.77 -0.89
N TYR A 399 -2.52 0.95 0.22
CA TYR A 399 -2.76 -0.14 1.18
C TYR A 399 -3.60 -1.26 0.62
N ASP A 400 -4.65 -0.92 -0.12
CA ASP A 400 -5.52 -1.91 -0.74
C ASP A 400 -4.74 -2.74 -1.76
N GLU A 401 -3.96 -2.08 -2.58
CA GLU A 401 -3.07 -2.69 -3.56
C GLU A 401 -2.04 -3.62 -2.89
N LEU A 402 -1.27 -3.12 -1.91
CA LEU A 402 -0.28 -3.91 -1.18
C LEU A 402 -0.88 -5.15 -0.52
N LYS A 403 -2.09 -5.07 0.05
CA LYS A 403 -2.74 -6.18 0.72
C LYS A 403 -3.33 -7.20 -0.22
N ASN A 404 -3.96 -6.75 -1.30
CA ASN A 404 -4.76 -7.60 -2.18
C ASN A 404 -3.94 -8.15 -3.34
N HIS A 405 -2.94 -7.42 -3.83
CA HIS A 405 -2.16 -7.80 -5.01
C HIS A 405 -0.73 -8.24 -4.67
N TRP A 406 -0.11 -7.65 -3.65
CA TRP A 406 1.31 -7.90 -3.32
C TRP A 406 1.54 -8.83 -2.13
N GLY A 407 0.47 -9.36 -1.53
CA GLY A 407 0.58 -10.30 -0.42
C GLY A 407 1.10 -9.68 0.90
N TRP A 408 1.02 -8.36 1.09
CA TRP A 408 1.55 -7.65 2.26
C TRP A 408 1.00 -8.18 3.59
N SER A 409 -0.27 -8.55 3.64
CA SER A 409 -0.88 -9.18 4.82
C SER A 409 -0.55 -10.66 5.00
N GLY A 410 0.22 -11.21 4.08
CA GLY A 410 0.60 -12.62 4.03
C GLY A 410 1.92 -12.96 4.74
N PHE A 411 2.55 -14.07 4.31
CA PHE A 411 3.82 -14.60 4.81
C PHE A 411 3.90 -14.67 6.35
N THR A 412 2.75 -14.94 6.98
CA THR A 412 2.59 -14.90 8.44
C THR A 412 3.30 -16.07 9.09
N THR A 413 4.11 -15.76 10.10
CA THR A 413 4.77 -16.72 10.99
C THR A 413 4.45 -16.38 12.44
N ARG A 414 4.94 -17.20 13.39
CA ARG A 414 4.75 -16.93 14.82
C ARG A 414 5.66 -15.82 15.37
N GLU A 415 6.71 -15.45 14.64
CA GLU A 415 7.72 -14.47 15.04
C GLU A 415 7.42 -13.13 14.37
N ILE A 416 7.22 -12.08 15.15
CA ILE A 416 6.88 -10.74 14.64
C ILE A 416 7.99 -10.16 13.76
N ALA A 417 9.26 -10.35 14.16
CA ALA A 417 10.41 -9.84 13.40
C ALA A 417 10.48 -10.44 11.98
N ARG A 418 10.10 -11.72 11.82
CA ARG A 418 10.05 -12.37 10.51
C ARG A 418 8.90 -11.82 9.67
N CYS A 419 7.75 -11.59 10.29
CA CYS A 419 6.60 -10.97 9.60
C CYS A 419 6.92 -9.53 9.17
N GLU A 420 7.64 -8.76 9.99
CA GLU A 420 8.10 -7.41 9.68
C GLU A 420 9.08 -7.40 8.49
N LEU A 421 10.09 -8.27 8.54
CA LEU A 421 11.06 -8.38 7.44
C LEU A 421 10.37 -8.70 6.11
N MET A 422 9.44 -9.67 6.10
CA MET A 422 8.66 -9.98 4.89
C MET A 422 7.78 -8.82 4.43
N ALA A 423 7.17 -8.10 5.34
CA ALA A 423 6.35 -6.93 4.99
C ALA A 423 7.20 -5.84 4.31
N ARG A 424 8.41 -5.60 4.81
CA ARG A 424 9.35 -4.63 4.21
C ARG A 424 9.89 -5.10 2.87
N LEU A 425 10.11 -6.42 2.69
CA LEU A 425 10.46 -7.00 1.39
C LEU A 425 9.34 -6.78 0.36
N VAL A 426 8.09 -7.00 0.74
CA VAL A 426 6.95 -6.70 -0.14
C VAL A 426 6.93 -5.22 -0.52
N VAL A 427 7.13 -4.33 0.44
CA VAL A 427 7.20 -2.87 0.19
C VAL A 427 8.37 -2.52 -0.75
N LEU A 428 9.52 -3.15 -0.61
CA LEU A 428 10.67 -2.91 -1.50
C LEU A 428 10.35 -3.30 -2.95
N VAL A 429 9.77 -4.48 -3.15
CA VAL A 429 9.38 -4.96 -4.49
C VAL A 429 8.28 -4.08 -5.08
N TYR A 430 7.32 -3.65 -4.25
CA TYR A 430 6.30 -2.67 -4.64
C TYR A 430 6.90 -1.33 -5.08
N ASN A 431 7.88 -0.81 -4.35
CA ASN A 431 8.58 0.42 -4.73
C ASN A 431 9.32 0.26 -6.06
N TRP A 432 10.01 -0.85 -6.27
CA TRP A 432 10.67 -1.14 -7.55
C TRP A 432 9.65 -1.16 -8.70
N TRP A 433 8.50 -1.80 -8.48
CA TRP A 433 7.43 -1.84 -9.47
C TRP A 433 6.86 -0.46 -9.76
N SER A 434 6.61 0.33 -8.73
CA SER A 434 6.14 1.72 -8.86
C SER A 434 7.11 2.60 -9.65
N LEU A 435 8.42 2.43 -9.45
CA LEU A 435 9.45 3.12 -10.22
C LEU A 435 9.47 2.64 -11.67
N TYR A 436 9.39 1.34 -11.88
CA TYR A 436 9.35 0.75 -13.22
C TYR A 436 8.15 1.25 -14.04
N THR A 437 6.96 1.20 -13.48
CA THR A 437 5.74 1.65 -14.17
C THR A 437 5.78 3.12 -14.52
N ARG A 438 6.40 3.96 -13.68
CA ARG A 438 6.62 5.38 -13.96
C ARG A 438 7.59 5.65 -15.10
N LEU A 439 8.59 4.81 -15.29
CA LEU A 439 9.49 4.90 -16.44
C LEU A 439 8.79 4.53 -17.75
N VAL A 440 7.78 3.65 -17.68
CA VAL A 440 6.99 3.23 -18.85
C VAL A 440 5.93 4.29 -19.21
N ASP A 441 5.25 4.85 -18.20
CA ASP A 441 4.23 5.89 -18.38
C ASP A 441 4.22 6.79 -17.12
N ASP A 442 4.74 8.01 -17.24
CA ASP A 442 4.81 8.99 -16.18
C ASP A 442 3.48 9.72 -15.93
N SER A 443 2.54 9.61 -16.88
CA SER A 443 1.27 10.35 -16.87
C SER A 443 0.18 9.67 -16.03
N LYS A 444 0.33 8.41 -15.67
CA LYS A 444 -0.73 7.60 -15.02
C LYS A 444 -0.25 6.89 -13.76
N HIS A 445 -1.13 6.82 -12.77
CA HIS A 445 -1.01 5.86 -11.70
C HIS A 445 -1.50 4.50 -12.20
N HIS A 446 -0.61 3.52 -12.29
CA HIS A 446 -0.97 2.17 -12.65
C HIS A 446 -1.15 1.34 -11.38
N GLU A 447 -2.30 0.69 -11.27
CA GLU A 447 -2.49 -0.40 -10.31
C GLU A 447 -1.74 -1.63 -10.81
N ALA A 448 -1.21 -2.43 -9.88
CA ALA A 448 -0.44 -3.63 -10.21
C ALA A 448 -1.33 -4.76 -10.75
#